data_e6254b499b9615f672798e72e642a855
#
_entry.id   e6254b499b9615f672798e72e642a855
#
_cell.length_a   1.000
_cell.length_b   1.000
_cell.length_c   1.000
_cell.angle_alpha   90.00
_cell.angle_beta   90.00
_cell.angle_gamma   90.00
#
_symmetry.space_group_name_H-M   'P 1'
#
loop_
_entity.id
_entity.type
_entity.pdbx_description
1 polymer ?
#
loop_
_entity_poly.entity_id
_entity_poly.type
_entity_poly.pdbx_seq_one_letter_code
_entity_poly.pdbx_strand_id
1 'polypeptide(L)'
;LIIGLVGWIGSGKNTVADILSSQHEYKKDSFAAPLKDATANIFNWPRKTLEGDTDHSRHFRECVDPYWANKLGIKNFTPRLALQIVGTELFREHFHPKIWLDSLEHRYIASGQKPTIITDCRFRNELAFIKQMGGFTIRVKRGDDPHWTELAKQAQQGDEFAIQQLSDIGIHASEWDHTGVLVDFIIENNGTLEQLTDKVNSVVKVLTRVSKDKKTTQTF
;
A
#
# COMPACT_ATOMS: atom_id res chain seq x y z
N LEU A 1 5.45 -1.43 16.94
CA LEU A 1 6.27 -1.55 15.73
C LEU A 1 5.37 -1.55 14.49
N ILE A 2 5.59 -0.63 13.55
CA ILE A 2 4.87 -0.54 12.29
C ILE A 2 5.79 -0.92 11.12
N ILE A 3 5.26 -1.68 10.15
CA ILE A 3 5.99 -2.15 8.95
C ILE A 3 5.20 -1.76 7.71
N GLY A 4 5.82 -1.06 6.76
CA GLY A 4 5.24 -0.78 5.46
C GLY A 4 5.74 -1.78 4.41
N LEU A 5 4.80 -2.44 3.70
CA LEU A 5 5.11 -3.33 2.58
C LEU A 5 4.96 -2.58 1.26
N VAL A 6 5.97 -2.66 0.41
CA VAL A 6 5.99 -2.08 -0.94
C VAL A 6 6.45 -3.12 -1.97
N GLY A 7 6.09 -2.94 -3.22
CA GLY A 7 6.49 -3.83 -4.33
C GLY A 7 5.43 -3.88 -5.42
N TRP A 8 5.80 -4.40 -6.56
CA TRP A 8 4.95 -4.48 -7.74
C TRP A 8 3.68 -5.32 -7.52
N ILE A 9 2.69 -5.15 -8.38
CA ILE A 9 1.52 -6.03 -8.44
C ILE A 9 2.00 -7.47 -8.62
N GLY A 10 1.42 -8.41 -7.85
CA GLY A 10 1.79 -9.83 -7.94
C GLY A 10 3.09 -10.22 -7.20
N SER A 11 3.81 -9.29 -6.57
CA SER A 11 5.05 -9.61 -5.85
C SER A 11 4.87 -10.50 -4.61
N GLY A 12 3.65 -10.62 -4.07
CA GLY A 12 3.35 -11.44 -2.89
C GLY A 12 3.30 -10.66 -1.57
N LYS A 13 3.08 -9.35 -1.60
CA LYS A 13 2.91 -8.51 -0.39
C LYS A 13 1.87 -9.09 0.57
N ASN A 14 0.71 -9.51 0.04
CA ASN A 14 -0.36 -10.08 0.87
C ASN A 14 0.10 -11.37 1.55
N THR A 15 0.82 -12.24 0.84
CA THR A 15 1.37 -13.47 1.43
C THR A 15 2.35 -13.17 2.57
N VAL A 16 3.24 -12.19 2.37
CA VAL A 16 4.14 -11.72 3.44
C VAL A 16 3.35 -11.16 4.61
N ALA A 17 2.30 -10.38 4.36
CA ALA A 17 1.42 -9.85 5.40
C ALA A 17 0.66 -10.96 6.13
N ASP A 18 0.24 -12.02 5.43
CA ASP A 18 -0.41 -13.20 6.02
C ASP A 18 0.53 -13.94 6.97
N ILE A 19 1.78 -14.17 6.56
CA ILE A 19 2.81 -14.80 7.40
C ILE A 19 3.06 -13.95 8.65
N LEU A 20 3.29 -12.65 8.51
CA LEU A 20 3.52 -11.74 9.62
C LEU A 20 2.31 -11.69 10.58
N SER A 21 1.09 -11.71 10.05
CA SER A 21 -0.11 -11.70 10.87
C SER A 21 -0.34 -13.02 11.60
N SER A 22 -0.17 -14.17 10.93
CA SER A 22 -0.48 -15.48 11.50
C SER A 22 0.60 -16.02 12.44
N GLN A 23 1.89 -15.68 12.18
CA GLN A 23 3.01 -16.24 12.95
C GLN A 23 3.64 -15.25 13.93
N HIS A 24 3.41 -13.94 13.75
CA HIS A 24 4.05 -12.90 14.55
C HIS A 24 3.06 -11.87 15.12
N GLU A 25 1.76 -12.16 15.09
CA GLU A 25 0.68 -11.36 15.71
C GLU A 25 0.60 -9.90 15.23
N TYR A 26 1.10 -9.60 14.02
CA TYR A 26 0.94 -8.28 13.44
C TYR A 26 -0.50 -8.07 12.96
N LYS A 27 -1.09 -6.94 13.32
CA LYS A 27 -2.36 -6.50 12.76
C LYS A 27 -2.16 -5.97 11.34
N LYS A 28 -2.99 -6.38 10.39
CA LYS A 28 -3.01 -5.77 9.05
C LYS A 28 -3.81 -4.46 9.08
N ASP A 29 -3.28 -3.44 8.42
CA ASP A 29 -3.95 -2.18 8.13
C ASP A 29 -3.51 -1.68 6.73
N SER A 30 -4.14 -0.62 6.24
CA SER A 30 -3.79 0.00 4.97
C SER A 30 -4.13 1.50 4.99
N PHE A 31 -3.42 2.30 4.17
CA PHE A 31 -3.76 3.71 3.98
C PHE A 31 -5.17 3.86 3.43
N ALA A 32 -5.58 2.99 2.52
CA ALA A 32 -6.87 3.03 1.87
C ALA A 32 -8.02 2.36 2.67
N ALA A 33 -7.80 1.80 3.87
CA ALA A 33 -8.85 1.15 4.64
C ALA A 33 -10.05 2.09 4.90
N PRO A 34 -9.89 3.29 5.49
CA PRO A 34 -11.01 4.19 5.77
C PRO A 34 -11.68 4.73 4.50
N LEU A 35 -10.92 4.92 3.40
CA LEU A 35 -11.49 5.26 2.10
C LEU A 35 -12.45 4.18 1.62
N LYS A 36 -12.02 2.92 1.66
CA LYS A 36 -12.84 1.78 1.23
C LYS A 36 -14.07 1.60 2.12
N ASP A 37 -13.91 1.83 3.44
CA ASP A 37 -15.02 1.76 4.40
C ASP A 37 -16.08 2.85 4.10
N ALA A 38 -15.64 4.09 3.91
CA ALA A 38 -16.52 5.21 3.56
C ALA A 38 -17.21 4.98 2.21
N THR A 39 -16.44 4.59 1.17
CA THR A 39 -16.97 4.35 -0.17
C THR A 39 -17.98 3.20 -0.17
N ALA A 40 -17.69 2.09 0.53
CA ALA A 40 -18.61 0.97 0.68
C ALA A 40 -19.95 1.42 1.28
N ASN A 41 -19.90 2.24 2.33
CA ASN A 41 -21.11 2.75 2.98
C ASN A 41 -21.89 3.75 2.11
N ILE A 42 -21.20 4.69 1.45
CA ILE A 42 -21.84 5.70 0.59
C ILE A 42 -22.59 5.05 -0.57
N PHE A 43 -21.96 4.08 -1.23
CA PHE A 43 -22.48 3.45 -2.45
C PHE A 43 -23.26 2.14 -2.16
N ASN A 44 -23.34 1.71 -0.91
CA ASN A 44 -23.95 0.45 -0.49
C ASN A 44 -23.33 -0.78 -1.20
N TRP A 45 -22.00 -0.78 -1.33
CA TRP A 45 -21.26 -1.91 -1.87
C TRP A 45 -20.71 -2.83 -0.77
N PRO A 46 -20.62 -4.15 -1.02
CA PRO A 46 -19.97 -5.05 -0.08
C PRO A 46 -18.50 -4.65 0.14
N ARG A 47 -18.12 -4.31 1.36
CA ARG A 47 -16.79 -3.79 1.69
C ARG A 47 -15.64 -4.67 1.16
N LYS A 48 -15.79 -6.00 1.23
CA LYS A 48 -14.77 -6.97 0.78
C LYS A 48 -14.52 -6.90 -0.73
N THR A 49 -15.50 -6.52 -1.53
CA THR A 49 -15.34 -6.40 -2.99
C THR A 49 -14.50 -5.20 -3.40
N LEU A 50 -14.23 -4.26 -2.49
CA LEU A 50 -13.37 -3.11 -2.73
C LEU A 50 -11.88 -3.39 -2.44
N GLU A 51 -11.51 -4.58 -1.93
CA GLU A 51 -10.10 -4.89 -1.61
C GLU A 51 -9.23 -5.04 -2.87
N GLY A 52 -9.71 -5.72 -3.89
CA GLY A 52 -8.96 -6.00 -5.12
C GLY A 52 -7.85 -7.04 -4.95
N ASP A 53 -7.96 -7.87 -3.94
CA ASP A 53 -7.03 -8.95 -3.56
C ASP A 53 -7.37 -10.29 -4.21
N THR A 54 -8.63 -10.52 -4.56
CA THR A 54 -9.15 -11.69 -5.27
C THR A 54 -9.57 -11.34 -6.70
N ASP A 55 -9.68 -12.33 -7.60
CA ASP A 55 -10.19 -12.13 -8.95
C ASP A 55 -11.61 -11.55 -8.94
N HIS A 56 -12.47 -12.05 -8.03
CA HIS A 56 -13.81 -11.53 -7.84
C HIS A 56 -13.79 -10.04 -7.45
N SER A 57 -13.00 -9.65 -6.46
CA SER A 57 -12.92 -8.25 -6.02
C SER A 57 -12.28 -7.33 -7.07
N ARG A 58 -11.30 -7.84 -7.85
CA ARG A 58 -10.74 -7.11 -9.00
C ARG A 58 -11.80 -6.87 -10.07
N HIS A 59 -12.51 -7.93 -10.46
CA HIS A 59 -13.59 -7.84 -11.45
C HIS A 59 -14.69 -6.87 -10.98
N PHE A 60 -15.17 -7.01 -9.76
CA PHE A 60 -16.20 -6.11 -9.21
C PHE A 60 -15.79 -4.63 -9.30
N ARG A 61 -14.54 -4.31 -8.99
CA ARG A 61 -14.05 -2.92 -9.02
C ARG A 61 -14.03 -2.31 -10.44
N GLU A 62 -13.92 -3.13 -11.47
CA GLU A 62 -13.89 -2.69 -12.88
C GLU A 62 -15.27 -2.72 -13.54
N CYS A 63 -16.26 -3.37 -12.95
CA CYS A 63 -17.60 -3.41 -13.49
C CYS A 63 -18.33 -2.09 -13.30
N VAL A 64 -19.02 -1.63 -14.33
CA VAL A 64 -19.91 -0.46 -14.24
C VAL A 64 -21.06 -0.79 -13.29
N ASP A 65 -21.31 0.10 -12.34
CA ASP A 65 -22.53 0.06 -11.53
C ASP A 65 -23.64 0.83 -12.26
N PRO A 66 -24.64 0.13 -12.82
CA PRO A 66 -25.64 0.79 -13.67
C PRO A 66 -26.56 1.72 -12.89
N TYR A 67 -26.79 1.45 -11.59
CA TYR A 67 -27.61 2.32 -10.76
C TYR A 67 -26.92 3.67 -10.55
N TRP A 68 -25.67 3.64 -10.10
CA TRP A 68 -24.92 4.85 -9.82
C TRP A 68 -24.48 5.59 -11.09
N ALA A 69 -24.15 4.87 -12.17
CA ALA A 69 -23.86 5.46 -13.47
C ALA A 69 -25.04 6.32 -13.95
N ASN A 70 -26.26 5.81 -13.82
CA ASN A 70 -27.46 6.56 -14.22
C ASN A 70 -27.75 7.74 -13.26
N LYS A 71 -27.65 7.53 -11.95
CA LYS A 71 -27.92 8.58 -10.95
C LYS A 71 -26.96 9.75 -11.02
N LEU A 72 -25.68 9.48 -11.28
CA LEU A 72 -24.62 10.49 -11.33
C LEU A 72 -24.41 11.06 -12.73
N GLY A 73 -25.03 10.47 -13.78
CA GLY A 73 -24.80 10.85 -15.18
C GLY A 73 -23.40 10.50 -15.70
N ILE A 74 -22.70 9.56 -15.04
CA ILE A 74 -21.34 9.12 -15.41
C ILE A 74 -21.43 7.76 -16.07
N LYS A 75 -21.38 7.70 -17.41
CA LYS A 75 -21.65 6.51 -18.21
C LYS A 75 -20.85 5.26 -17.77
N ASN A 76 -19.61 5.41 -17.39
CA ASN A 76 -18.71 4.32 -17.02
C ASN A 76 -18.34 4.37 -15.52
N PHE A 77 -19.31 4.68 -14.65
CA PHE A 77 -19.07 4.74 -13.22
C PHE A 77 -18.82 3.35 -12.63
N THR A 78 -17.61 3.14 -12.12
CA THR A 78 -17.17 1.89 -11.51
C THR A 78 -16.76 2.11 -10.06
N PRO A 79 -16.72 1.08 -9.21
CA PRO A 79 -16.17 1.20 -7.86
C PRO A 79 -14.70 1.67 -7.83
N ARG A 80 -13.89 1.32 -8.85
CA ARG A 80 -12.52 1.86 -8.99
C ARG A 80 -12.54 3.37 -9.20
N LEU A 81 -13.40 3.87 -10.09
CA LEU A 81 -13.53 5.31 -10.35
C LEU A 81 -14.03 6.05 -9.10
N ALA A 82 -14.99 5.48 -8.38
CA ALA A 82 -15.47 6.05 -7.12
C ALA A 82 -14.35 6.17 -6.07
N LEU A 83 -13.54 5.10 -5.88
CA LEU A 83 -12.40 5.13 -4.98
C LEU A 83 -11.36 6.19 -5.38
N GLN A 84 -11.15 6.40 -6.68
CA GLN A 84 -10.24 7.43 -7.19
C GLN A 84 -10.77 8.83 -6.89
N ILE A 85 -12.03 9.12 -7.27
CA ILE A 85 -12.65 10.43 -7.05
C ILE A 85 -12.69 10.76 -5.55
N VAL A 86 -13.21 9.86 -4.73
CA VAL A 86 -13.32 10.09 -3.28
C VAL A 86 -11.93 10.19 -2.64
N GLY A 87 -11.02 9.29 -2.98
CA GLY A 87 -9.71 9.19 -2.33
C GLY A 87 -8.73 10.28 -2.74
N THR A 88 -8.73 10.68 -3.99
CA THR A 88 -7.80 11.66 -4.55
C THR A 88 -8.46 13.02 -4.65
N GLU A 89 -9.45 13.16 -5.51
CA GLU A 89 -10.01 14.46 -5.84
C GLU A 89 -10.69 15.12 -4.64
N LEU A 90 -11.59 14.40 -3.93
CA LEU A 90 -12.29 14.98 -2.78
C LEU A 90 -11.42 15.08 -1.54
N PHE A 91 -10.82 13.99 -1.10
CA PHE A 91 -10.11 14.01 0.18
C PHE A 91 -8.69 14.53 0.09
N ARG A 92 -7.89 14.08 -0.87
CA ARG A 92 -6.48 14.46 -0.93
C ARG A 92 -6.27 15.85 -1.52
N GLU A 93 -7.02 16.25 -2.55
CA GLU A 93 -6.87 17.54 -3.22
C GLU A 93 -7.71 18.64 -2.57
N HIS A 94 -9.00 18.37 -2.27
CA HIS A 94 -9.91 19.40 -1.77
C HIS A 94 -9.97 19.48 -0.24
N PHE A 95 -9.76 18.37 0.49
CA PHE A 95 -9.83 18.41 1.95
C PHE A 95 -8.45 18.57 2.58
N HIS A 96 -7.56 17.57 2.49
CA HIS A 96 -6.20 17.67 3.03
C HIS A 96 -5.24 16.64 2.39
N PRO A 97 -4.05 17.07 1.88
CA PRO A 97 -3.14 16.19 1.13
C PRO A 97 -2.58 15.02 1.94
N LYS A 98 -2.52 15.12 3.27
CA LYS A 98 -2.02 14.08 4.17
C LYS A 98 -3.12 13.26 4.85
N ILE A 99 -4.38 13.44 4.47
CA ILE A 99 -5.51 12.84 5.19
C ILE A 99 -5.35 11.33 5.45
N TRP A 100 -4.83 10.58 4.48
CA TRP A 100 -4.67 9.13 4.63
C TRP A 100 -3.47 8.77 5.52
N LEU A 101 -2.42 9.58 5.54
CA LEU A 101 -1.27 9.43 6.45
C LEU A 101 -1.71 9.70 7.90
N ASP A 102 -2.36 10.84 8.12
CA ASP A 102 -2.82 11.28 9.44
C ASP A 102 -3.88 10.32 10.00
N SER A 103 -4.78 9.82 9.13
CA SER A 103 -5.76 8.80 9.49
C SER A 103 -5.11 7.48 9.93
N LEU A 104 -4.05 7.04 9.25
CA LEU A 104 -3.29 5.86 9.66
C LEU A 104 -2.61 6.09 11.00
N GLU A 105 -1.94 7.23 11.18
CA GLU A 105 -1.28 7.59 12.45
C GLU A 105 -2.26 7.53 13.62
N HIS A 106 -3.40 8.19 13.46
CA HIS A 106 -4.43 8.21 14.50
C HIS A 106 -4.91 6.79 14.86
N ARG A 107 -5.19 5.94 13.87
CA ARG A 107 -5.59 4.55 14.11
C ARG A 107 -4.48 3.74 14.79
N TYR A 108 -3.24 3.94 14.40
CA TYR A 108 -2.09 3.26 14.99
C TYR A 108 -1.90 3.66 16.46
N ILE A 109 -1.97 4.95 16.77
CA ILE A 109 -1.92 5.47 18.15
C ILE A 109 -3.10 4.94 18.97
N ALA A 110 -4.33 5.05 18.47
CA ALA A 110 -5.54 4.56 19.13
C ALA A 110 -5.51 3.05 19.40
N SER A 111 -4.79 2.27 18.61
CA SER A 111 -4.58 0.84 18.84
C SER A 111 -3.60 0.53 19.99
N GLY A 112 -3.00 1.52 20.61
CA GLY A 112 -1.89 1.37 21.57
C GLY A 112 -0.58 1.00 20.90
N GLN A 113 -0.38 1.41 19.64
CA GLN A 113 0.81 1.15 18.82
C GLN A 113 1.16 -0.35 18.73
N LYS A 114 0.14 -1.20 18.66
CA LYS A 114 0.32 -2.64 18.47
C LYS A 114 1.12 -2.93 17.19
N PRO A 115 1.83 -4.06 17.12
CA PRO A 115 2.53 -4.46 15.90
C PRO A 115 1.58 -4.42 14.70
N THR A 116 1.90 -3.60 13.69
CA THR A 116 1.01 -3.35 12.54
C THR A 116 1.76 -3.43 11.22
N ILE A 117 1.11 -4.03 10.21
CA ILE A 117 1.62 -4.10 8.84
C ILE A 117 0.72 -3.28 7.94
N ILE A 118 1.33 -2.37 7.19
CA ILE A 118 0.67 -1.59 6.15
C ILE A 118 0.92 -2.27 4.81
N THR A 119 -0.16 -2.75 4.18
CA THR A 119 -0.08 -3.67 3.03
C THR A 119 -0.10 -2.98 1.67
N ASP A 120 -0.36 -1.66 1.63
CA ASP A 120 -0.62 -0.90 0.41
C ASP A 120 0.27 0.32 0.21
N CYS A 121 1.50 0.31 0.75
CA CYS A 121 2.45 1.38 0.46
C CYS A 121 2.75 1.44 -1.04
N ARG A 122 2.53 2.62 -1.65
CA ARG A 122 2.68 2.86 -3.09
C ARG A 122 3.46 4.12 -3.39
N PHE A 123 3.45 5.09 -2.48
CA PHE A 123 4.05 6.39 -2.68
C PHE A 123 5.27 6.59 -1.77
N ARG A 124 6.25 7.37 -2.25
CA ARG A 124 7.46 7.71 -1.48
C ARG A 124 7.13 8.40 -0.15
N ASN A 125 6.11 9.25 -0.12
CA ASN A 125 5.68 9.93 1.10
C ASN A 125 5.09 8.96 2.13
N GLU A 126 4.42 7.88 1.69
CA GLU A 126 3.90 6.83 2.57
C GLU A 126 5.05 6.04 3.21
N LEU A 127 6.08 5.69 2.43
CA LEU A 127 7.27 5.01 2.96
C LEU A 127 8.05 5.91 3.92
N ALA A 128 8.23 7.20 3.59
CA ALA A 128 8.85 8.17 4.46
C ALA A 128 8.07 8.34 5.77
N PHE A 129 6.75 8.36 5.70
CA PHE A 129 5.87 8.44 6.86
C PHE A 129 6.01 7.23 7.79
N ILE A 130 6.06 6.00 7.26
CA ILE A 130 6.33 4.81 8.07
C ILE A 130 7.66 4.94 8.83
N LYS A 131 8.70 5.46 8.19
CA LYS A 131 10.01 5.71 8.83
C LYS A 131 9.94 6.79 9.91
N GLN A 132 9.20 7.89 9.66
CA GLN A 132 8.97 8.95 10.65
C GLN A 132 8.27 8.43 11.92
N MET A 133 7.37 7.47 11.77
CA MET A 133 6.72 6.78 12.89
C MET A 133 7.66 5.78 13.61
N GLY A 134 8.94 5.73 13.29
CA GLY A 134 9.92 4.80 13.85
C GLY A 134 9.79 3.36 13.32
N GLY A 135 9.02 3.18 12.26
CA GLY A 135 8.77 1.91 11.60
C GLY A 135 9.84 1.50 10.60
N PHE A 136 9.58 0.39 9.91
CA PHE A 136 10.45 -0.19 8.90
C PHE A 136 9.70 -0.42 7.58
N THR A 137 10.45 -0.37 6.49
CA THR A 137 9.92 -0.59 5.15
C THR A 137 10.52 -1.85 4.53
N ILE A 138 9.67 -2.69 3.94
CA ILE A 138 10.07 -3.96 3.32
C ILE A 138 9.58 -3.98 1.87
N ARG A 139 10.51 -4.10 0.92
CA ARG A 139 10.17 -4.36 -0.48
C ARG A 139 10.03 -5.85 -0.70
N VAL A 140 8.88 -6.28 -1.20
CA VAL A 140 8.67 -7.65 -1.67
C VAL A 140 8.85 -7.68 -3.17
N LYS A 141 9.85 -8.46 -3.63
CA LYS A 141 10.22 -8.58 -5.04
C LYS A 141 9.95 -10.01 -5.54
N ARG A 142 9.34 -10.13 -6.72
CA ARG A 142 9.15 -11.40 -7.41
C ARG A 142 9.45 -11.23 -8.90
N GLY A 143 10.36 -12.06 -9.40
CA GLY A 143 10.84 -11.97 -10.78
C GLY A 143 11.63 -10.68 -11.05
N ASP A 144 11.73 -10.34 -12.33
CA ASP A 144 12.43 -9.14 -12.79
C ASP A 144 11.57 -7.89 -12.57
N ASP A 145 12.23 -6.74 -12.48
CA ASP A 145 11.55 -5.46 -12.44
C ASP A 145 10.91 -5.18 -13.81
N PRO A 146 9.75 -4.49 -13.87
CA PRO A 146 9.11 -4.13 -15.14
C PRO A 146 10.05 -3.37 -16.08
N HIS A 147 9.87 -3.56 -17.39
CA HIS A 147 10.72 -2.92 -18.43
C HIS A 147 10.72 -1.39 -18.36
N TRP A 148 9.69 -0.79 -17.81
CA TRP A 148 9.56 0.66 -17.63
C TRP A 148 10.21 1.18 -16.31
N THR A 149 10.91 0.32 -15.55
CA THR A 149 11.47 0.71 -14.24
C THR A 149 12.49 1.85 -14.33
N GLU A 150 13.32 1.89 -15.38
CA GLU A 150 14.28 3.00 -15.57
C GLU A 150 13.57 4.31 -15.89
N LEU A 151 12.51 4.27 -16.68
CA LEU A 151 11.64 5.42 -16.93
C LEU A 151 10.97 5.91 -15.65
N ALA A 152 10.52 4.99 -14.81
CA ALA A 152 9.94 5.29 -13.50
C ALA A 152 10.94 5.97 -12.54
N LYS A 153 12.22 5.62 -12.58
CA LYS A 153 13.25 6.31 -11.79
C LYS A 153 13.45 7.76 -12.25
N GLN A 154 13.41 8.01 -13.56
CA GLN A 154 13.50 9.36 -14.12
C GLN A 154 12.26 10.19 -13.72
N ALA A 155 11.06 9.62 -13.86
CA ALA A 155 9.81 10.24 -13.45
C ALA A 155 9.82 10.58 -11.94
N GLN A 156 10.34 9.69 -11.12
CA GLN A 156 10.47 9.88 -9.67
C GLN A 156 11.41 11.04 -9.32
N GLN A 157 12.38 11.36 -10.18
CA GLN A 157 13.28 12.51 -10.06
C GLN A 157 12.67 13.82 -10.57
N GLY A 158 11.44 13.78 -11.10
CA GLY A 158 10.73 14.96 -11.59
C GLY A 158 10.86 15.20 -13.10
N ASP A 159 11.31 14.19 -13.86
CA ASP A 159 11.33 14.27 -15.33
C ASP A 159 9.89 14.19 -15.87
N GLU A 160 9.37 15.35 -16.32
CA GLU A 160 8.01 15.47 -16.85
C GLU A 160 7.78 14.64 -18.11
N PHE A 161 8.80 14.46 -18.95
CA PHE A 161 8.69 13.64 -20.14
C PHE A 161 8.55 12.15 -19.77
N ALA A 162 9.30 11.70 -18.79
CA ALA A 162 9.18 10.33 -18.27
C ALA A 162 7.81 10.10 -17.60
N ILE A 163 7.29 11.09 -16.87
CA ILE A 163 5.93 11.03 -16.29
C ILE A 163 4.88 10.89 -17.39
N GLN A 164 4.98 11.70 -18.45
CA GLN A 164 4.05 11.63 -19.58
C GLN A 164 4.13 10.30 -20.31
N GLN A 165 5.33 9.78 -20.59
CA GLN A 165 5.50 8.47 -21.22
C GLN A 165 4.90 7.32 -20.41
N LEU A 166 5.05 7.33 -19.08
CA LEU A 166 4.42 6.35 -18.21
C LEU A 166 2.88 6.43 -18.28
N SER A 167 2.35 7.65 -18.32
CA SER A 167 0.91 7.89 -18.48
C SER A 167 0.41 7.37 -19.83
N ASP A 168 1.13 7.63 -20.91
CA ASP A 168 0.76 7.23 -22.28
C ASP A 168 0.69 5.70 -22.44
N ILE A 169 1.54 4.97 -21.71
CA ILE A 169 1.49 3.50 -21.66
C ILE A 169 0.57 2.96 -20.57
N GLY A 170 -0.23 3.83 -19.91
CA GLY A 170 -1.25 3.45 -18.94
C GLY A 170 -0.71 3.10 -17.54
N ILE A 171 0.53 3.48 -17.21
CA ILE A 171 1.14 3.22 -15.90
C ILE A 171 0.90 4.41 -14.97
N HIS A 172 -0.01 4.22 -14.01
CA HIS A 172 -0.38 5.25 -13.04
C HIS A 172 0.73 5.52 -12.01
N ALA A 173 0.79 6.74 -11.46
CA ALA A 173 1.79 7.15 -10.47
C ALA A 173 1.89 6.20 -9.26
N SER A 174 0.77 5.64 -8.80
CA SER A 174 0.74 4.67 -7.71
C SER A 174 1.47 3.34 -8.00
N GLU A 175 1.82 3.09 -9.25
CA GLU A 175 2.60 1.90 -9.62
C GLU A 175 4.11 2.17 -9.55
N TRP A 176 4.56 3.41 -9.75
CA TRP A 176 5.98 3.70 -9.92
C TRP A 176 6.58 4.70 -8.92
N ASP A 177 5.79 5.51 -8.20
CA ASP A 177 6.35 6.57 -7.33
C ASP A 177 7.29 6.04 -6.22
N HIS A 178 7.14 4.78 -5.83
CA HIS A 178 8.03 4.11 -4.88
C HIS A 178 9.34 3.59 -5.49
N THR A 179 9.54 3.74 -6.80
CA THR A 179 10.72 3.23 -7.51
C THR A 179 11.98 3.97 -7.06
N GLY A 180 13.06 3.26 -6.76
CA GLY A 180 14.31 3.86 -6.30
C GLY A 180 14.33 4.32 -4.84
N VAL A 181 13.21 4.25 -4.11
CA VAL A 181 13.19 4.57 -2.69
C VAL A 181 13.96 3.50 -1.90
N LEU A 182 14.88 3.96 -1.04
CA LEU A 182 15.62 3.07 -0.15
C LEU A 182 14.70 2.51 0.93
N VAL A 183 14.62 1.19 0.97
CA VAL A 183 13.89 0.43 1.98
C VAL A 183 14.85 -0.23 2.96
N ASP A 184 14.35 -0.61 4.15
CA ASP A 184 15.19 -1.23 5.17
C ASP A 184 15.49 -2.70 4.85
N PHE A 185 14.56 -3.41 4.18
CA PHE A 185 14.72 -4.81 3.81
C PHE A 185 14.14 -5.09 2.43
N ILE A 186 14.72 -6.08 1.74
CA ILE A 186 14.18 -6.65 0.50
C ILE A 186 13.95 -8.14 0.75
N ILE A 187 12.72 -8.61 0.47
CA ILE A 187 12.34 -10.02 0.50
C ILE A 187 12.11 -10.49 -0.95
N GLU A 188 12.98 -11.33 -1.45
CA GLU A 188 12.81 -11.95 -2.75
C GLU A 188 11.90 -13.18 -2.65
N ASN A 189 10.78 -13.14 -3.37
CA ASN A 189 9.74 -14.16 -3.40
C ASN A 189 9.77 -14.97 -4.70
N ASN A 190 10.93 -15.54 -5.01
CA ASN A 190 11.13 -16.35 -6.24
C ASN A 190 11.09 -17.87 -5.97
N GLY A 191 10.84 -18.28 -4.74
CA GLY A 191 10.86 -19.66 -4.32
C GLY A 191 9.51 -20.19 -3.83
N THR A 192 9.57 -21.23 -2.99
CA THR A 192 8.41 -21.83 -2.36
C THR A 192 7.86 -20.97 -1.22
N LEU A 193 6.63 -21.29 -0.78
CA LEU A 193 6.03 -20.61 0.38
C LEU A 193 6.87 -20.82 1.65
N GLU A 194 7.46 -22.00 1.82
CA GLU A 194 8.35 -22.30 2.94
C GLU A 194 9.57 -21.38 2.93
N GLN A 195 10.26 -21.27 1.79
CA GLN A 195 11.41 -20.38 1.63
C GLN A 195 11.04 -18.90 1.87
N LEU A 196 9.86 -18.47 1.42
CA LEU A 196 9.35 -17.13 1.72
C LEU A 196 9.14 -16.94 3.21
N THR A 197 8.54 -17.93 3.87
CA THR A 197 8.30 -17.93 5.34
C THR A 197 9.61 -17.79 6.11
N ASP A 198 10.65 -18.53 5.73
CA ASP A 198 11.98 -18.47 6.36
C ASP A 198 12.62 -17.08 6.21
N LYS A 199 12.49 -16.46 5.02
CA LYS A 199 12.98 -15.10 4.77
C LYS A 199 12.23 -14.08 5.64
N VAL A 200 10.92 -14.17 5.72
CA VAL A 200 10.10 -13.31 6.59
C VAL A 200 10.52 -13.47 8.04
N ASN A 201 10.65 -14.69 8.53
CA ASN A 201 11.08 -15.00 9.89
C ASN A 201 12.48 -14.43 10.21
N SER A 202 13.39 -14.48 9.24
CA SER A 202 14.73 -13.91 9.37
C SER A 202 14.69 -12.39 9.51
N VAL A 203 13.88 -11.71 8.70
CA VAL A 203 13.66 -10.27 8.81
C VAL A 203 13.06 -9.91 10.17
N VAL A 204 12.04 -10.63 10.64
CA VAL A 204 11.40 -10.36 11.94
C VAL A 204 12.40 -10.50 13.11
N LYS A 205 13.31 -11.50 13.06
CA LYS A 205 14.36 -11.65 14.08
C LYS A 205 15.26 -10.40 14.15
N VAL A 206 15.63 -9.83 13.01
CA VAL A 206 16.44 -8.60 12.94
C VAL A 206 15.64 -7.42 13.47
N LEU A 207 14.40 -7.24 13.01
CA LEU A 207 13.52 -6.15 13.45
C LEU A 207 13.30 -6.14 14.97
N THR A 208 13.11 -7.31 15.56
CA THR A 208 12.92 -7.46 17.01
C THR A 208 14.16 -7.04 17.80
N ARG A 209 15.37 -7.34 17.30
CA ARG A 209 16.63 -6.92 17.94
C ARG A 209 16.80 -5.41 17.87
N VAL A 210 16.70 -4.84 16.66
CA VAL A 210 16.84 -3.38 16.44
C VAL A 210 15.82 -2.57 17.25
N SER A 211 14.58 -3.07 17.36
CA SER A 211 13.53 -2.39 18.13
C SER A 211 13.80 -2.41 19.64
N LYS A 212 14.44 -3.45 20.17
CA LYS A 212 14.86 -3.53 21.58
C LYS A 212 16.00 -2.54 21.87
N ASP A 213 16.99 -2.48 21.00
CA ASP A 213 18.15 -1.59 21.14
C ASP A 213 17.72 -0.11 21.13
N LYS A 214 16.79 0.28 20.25
CA LYS A 214 16.23 1.65 20.21
C LYS A 214 15.52 2.03 21.52
N LYS A 215 14.78 1.12 22.15
CA LYS A 215 14.11 1.39 23.45
C LYS A 215 15.09 1.57 24.59
N THR A 216 16.19 0.82 24.60
CA THR A 216 17.23 0.93 25.64
C THR A 216 17.99 2.25 25.57
N THR A 217 18.18 2.82 24.37
CA THR A 217 18.91 4.09 24.16
C THR A 217 18.07 5.34 24.48
N GLN A 218 16.74 5.22 24.58
CA GLN A 218 15.84 6.34 24.91
C GLN A 218 15.55 6.46 26.42
N THR A 219 16.12 5.59 27.25
CA THR A 219 15.86 5.54 28.70
C THR A 219 17.00 6.17 29.52
N PHE A 220 17.91 6.93 28.89
CA PHE A 220 18.99 7.68 29.55
C PHE A 220 18.88 9.17 29.29
#